data_1f34b612c7670ac8ac5b4144cf1ffe9e
#
_entry.id   1f34b612c7670ac8ac5b4144cf1ffe9e
#
_cell.length_a   1.000
_cell.length_b   1.000
_cell.length_c   1.000
_cell.angle_alpha   90.00
_cell.angle_beta   90.00
_cell.angle_gamma   90.00
#
_symmetry.space_group_name_H-M   'P 1'
#
loop_
_entity.id
_entity.type
_entity.pdbx_description
1 polymer ?
#
loop_
_entity_poly.entity_id
_entity_poly.type
_entity_poly.pdbx_seq_one_letter_code
_entity_poly.pdbx_strand_id
1 'polypeptide(L)'
;QAEFVVGMASATATMIALYRKISKNKGSHITISSFESMVTQLISGLANCAYNKPVPSRDLNLQKEASVGGMVTAIGGILPCNDGYVAISPREDAQWERWLQVMDSPEWANQDRFKTREGRQDNYKDLWDLISEWSINKSKFDIARKGQDKRIPCFPVNTIEDLMTDKHLLEREFFIELDHPYVGSLKYPGVAYKLSNAPKYTNKFSAPVLGQDNSMLAELIGDLNE
;
A
#
# COMPACT_ATOMS: atom_id res chain seq x y z
N GLN A 1 3.72 -1.77 -10.73
CA GLN A 1 4.49 -1.05 -9.68
C GLN A 1 6.02 -1.31 -9.76
N ALA A 2 6.48 -2.11 -10.71
CA ALA A 2 7.89 -2.44 -10.83
C ALA A 2 8.76 -1.18 -11.01
N GLU A 3 8.33 -0.26 -11.88
CA GLU A 3 9.03 0.99 -12.16
C GLU A 3 9.18 1.88 -10.91
N PHE A 4 8.19 1.91 -10.03
CA PHE A 4 8.27 2.66 -8.77
C PHE A 4 9.30 2.06 -7.82
N VAL A 5 9.34 0.72 -7.70
CA VAL A 5 10.33 0.03 -6.87
C VAL A 5 11.75 0.28 -7.39
N VAL A 6 11.95 0.19 -8.71
CA VAL A 6 13.22 0.48 -9.37
C VAL A 6 13.60 1.96 -9.20
N GLY A 7 12.65 2.87 -9.36
CA GLY A 7 12.86 4.30 -9.14
C GLY A 7 13.31 4.61 -7.71
N MET A 8 12.69 4.00 -6.70
CA MET A 8 13.10 4.14 -5.30
C MET A 8 14.50 3.58 -5.04
N ALA A 9 14.84 2.40 -5.59
CA ALA A 9 16.17 1.84 -5.51
C ALA A 9 17.22 2.76 -6.15
N SER A 10 16.90 3.32 -7.32
CA SER A 10 17.76 4.25 -8.05
C SER A 10 17.99 5.55 -7.27
N ALA A 11 16.95 6.14 -6.71
CA ALA A 11 17.07 7.35 -5.88
C ALA A 11 17.93 7.09 -4.64
N THR A 12 17.72 5.98 -3.95
CA THR A 12 18.51 5.58 -2.78
C THR A 12 19.99 5.40 -3.13
N ALA A 13 20.28 4.64 -4.19
CA ALA A 13 21.66 4.41 -4.64
C ALA A 13 22.35 5.73 -5.07
N THR A 14 21.63 6.63 -5.74
CA THR A 14 22.11 7.96 -6.12
C THR A 14 22.49 8.79 -4.89
N MET A 15 21.63 8.82 -3.87
CA MET A 15 21.91 9.55 -2.62
C MET A 15 23.13 8.98 -1.88
N ILE A 16 23.29 7.66 -1.85
CA ILE A 16 24.47 6.99 -1.27
C ILE A 16 25.74 7.37 -2.03
N ALA A 17 25.70 7.35 -3.36
CA ALA A 17 26.85 7.71 -4.19
C ALA A 17 27.21 9.21 -4.08
N LEU A 18 26.20 10.07 -3.99
CA LEU A 18 26.39 11.50 -3.76
C LEU A 18 27.04 11.77 -2.40
N TYR A 19 26.55 11.15 -1.34
CA TYR A 19 27.15 11.23 0.00
C TYR A 19 28.61 10.76 -0.01
N ARG A 20 28.92 9.65 -0.70
CA ARG A 20 30.28 9.15 -0.88
C ARG A 20 31.16 10.17 -1.65
N LYS A 21 30.63 10.80 -2.70
CA LYS A 21 31.34 11.83 -3.44
C LYS A 21 31.68 13.04 -2.54
N ILE A 22 30.70 13.52 -1.76
CA ILE A 22 30.90 14.65 -0.85
C ILE A 22 31.91 14.32 0.26
N SER A 23 31.78 13.14 0.90
CA SER A 23 32.59 12.77 2.08
C SER A 23 33.99 12.27 1.73
N LYS A 24 34.18 11.65 0.57
CA LYS A 24 35.44 10.98 0.17
C LYS A 24 35.99 11.45 -1.16
N ASN A 25 35.37 12.41 -1.81
CA ASN A 25 35.71 12.89 -3.16
C ASN A 25 35.87 11.76 -4.21
N LYS A 26 35.04 10.71 -4.10
CA LYS A 26 35.07 9.56 -5.01
C LYS A 26 33.72 9.42 -5.71
N GLY A 27 33.71 9.57 -7.04
CA GLY A 27 32.57 9.27 -7.88
C GLY A 27 32.25 7.77 -7.94
N SER A 28 31.09 7.41 -8.42
CA SER A 28 30.66 6.01 -8.61
C SER A 28 29.82 5.91 -9.89
N HIS A 29 30.02 4.84 -10.63
CA HIS A 29 29.05 4.37 -11.62
C HIS A 29 28.01 3.53 -10.90
N ILE A 30 26.72 3.77 -11.18
CA ILE A 30 25.60 3.07 -10.54
C ILE A 30 24.86 2.29 -11.62
N THR A 31 24.72 0.99 -11.40
CA THR A 31 23.88 0.11 -12.22
C THR A 31 22.75 -0.43 -11.36
N ILE A 32 21.51 -0.30 -11.82
CA ILE A 32 20.32 -0.81 -11.15
C ILE A 32 19.64 -1.83 -12.05
N SER A 33 19.45 -3.03 -11.52
CA SER A 33 18.69 -4.09 -12.17
C SER A 33 17.23 -4.04 -11.71
N SER A 34 16.31 -3.92 -12.67
CA SER A 34 14.88 -3.99 -12.38
C SER A 34 14.49 -5.35 -11.79
N PHE A 35 15.07 -6.43 -12.31
CA PHE A 35 14.80 -7.77 -11.81
C PHE A 35 15.26 -7.94 -10.36
N GLU A 36 16.47 -7.55 -10.02
CA GLU A 36 17.01 -7.62 -8.65
C GLU A 36 16.19 -6.75 -7.70
N SER A 37 15.79 -5.55 -8.12
CA SER A 37 14.94 -4.66 -7.33
C SER A 37 13.60 -5.32 -7.01
N MET A 38 12.99 -6.05 -7.95
CA MET A 38 11.74 -6.77 -7.71
C MET A 38 11.92 -8.01 -6.82
N VAL A 39 13.05 -8.72 -6.94
CA VAL A 39 13.35 -9.86 -6.07
C VAL A 39 13.40 -9.47 -4.60
N THR A 40 13.86 -8.25 -4.26
CA THR A 40 13.86 -7.77 -2.88
C THR A 40 12.46 -7.68 -2.24
N GLN A 41 11.40 -7.63 -3.07
CA GLN A 41 10.03 -7.61 -2.59
C GLN A 41 9.47 -9.00 -2.24
N LEU A 42 10.19 -10.07 -2.61
CA LEU A 42 9.77 -11.46 -2.39
C LEU A 42 10.20 -12.01 -1.01
N ILE A 43 10.16 -11.19 0.02
CA ILE A 43 10.71 -11.49 1.35
C ILE A 43 10.18 -12.81 1.90
N SER A 44 8.85 -12.98 1.95
CA SER A 44 8.22 -14.21 2.46
C SER A 44 8.49 -15.43 1.58
N GLY A 45 8.47 -15.24 0.26
CA GLY A 45 8.75 -16.31 -0.70
C GLY A 45 10.19 -16.81 -0.58
N LEU A 46 11.15 -15.91 -0.51
CA LEU A 46 12.57 -16.23 -0.36
C LEU A 46 12.85 -16.94 0.98
N ALA A 47 12.29 -16.43 2.08
CA ALA A 47 12.45 -17.04 3.39
C ALA A 47 11.83 -18.45 3.44
N ASN A 48 10.63 -18.64 2.90
CA ASN A 48 10.00 -19.95 2.83
C ASN A 48 10.84 -20.93 2.01
N CYS A 49 11.31 -20.52 0.85
CA CYS A 49 12.19 -21.34 0.02
C CYS A 49 13.47 -21.74 0.77
N ALA A 50 14.12 -20.80 1.45
CA ALA A 50 15.34 -21.06 2.22
C ALA A 50 15.14 -22.06 3.38
N TYR A 51 13.93 -22.10 3.96
CA TYR A 51 13.59 -23.02 5.05
C TYR A 51 12.82 -24.26 4.59
N ASN A 52 12.78 -24.56 3.29
CA ASN A 52 12.04 -25.68 2.69
C ASN A 52 10.54 -25.69 3.09
N LYS A 53 9.95 -24.51 3.18
CA LYS A 53 8.52 -24.35 3.45
C LYS A 53 7.76 -24.05 2.15
N PRO A 54 6.45 -24.34 2.09
CA PRO A 54 5.64 -23.97 0.93
C PRO A 54 5.74 -22.48 0.62
N VAL A 55 5.88 -22.14 -0.67
CA VAL A 55 5.92 -20.75 -1.10
C VAL A 55 4.51 -20.16 -1.04
N PRO A 56 4.34 -18.91 -0.55
CA PRO A 56 3.04 -18.26 -0.52
C PRO A 56 2.37 -18.24 -1.90
N SER A 57 1.11 -18.63 -1.94
CA SER A 57 0.28 -18.66 -3.15
C SER A 57 -0.91 -17.71 -2.97
N ARG A 58 -1.53 -17.33 -4.10
CA ARG A 58 -2.84 -16.65 -4.09
C ARG A 58 -3.99 -17.61 -3.84
N ASP A 59 -3.76 -18.92 -3.93
CA ASP A 59 -4.74 -19.91 -3.55
C ASP A 59 -4.85 -19.94 -2.01
N LEU A 60 -6.05 -19.69 -1.50
CA LEU A 60 -6.33 -19.67 -0.06
C LEU A 60 -6.07 -21.02 0.61
N ASN A 61 -6.26 -22.13 -0.12
CA ASN A 61 -5.99 -23.46 0.40
C ASN A 61 -4.49 -23.73 0.58
N LEU A 62 -3.66 -23.17 -0.31
CA LEU A 62 -2.20 -23.27 -0.22
C LEU A 62 -1.61 -22.25 0.76
N GLN A 63 -2.26 -21.12 1.02
CA GLN A 63 -1.84 -20.15 2.03
C GLN A 63 -1.86 -20.74 3.45
N LYS A 64 -2.70 -21.73 3.70
CA LYS A 64 -2.77 -22.44 4.98
C LYS A 64 -1.42 -23.05 5.39
N GLU A 65 -0.67 -23.56 4.41
CA GLU A 65 0.63 -24.22 4.62
C GLU A 65 1.84 -23.27 4.51
N ALA A 66 1.67 -22.15 3.83
CA ALA A 66 2.76 -21.24 3.44
C ALA A 66 3.11 -20.15 4.47
N SER A 67 2.49 -20.12 5.64
CA SER A 67 2.71 -19.05 6.60
C SER A 67 4.03 -19.18 7.37
N VAL A 68 4.95 -18.26 7.14
CA VAL A 68 6.14 -18.09 8.00
C VAL A 68 5.74 -17.36 9.27
N GLY A 69 6.01 -17.97 10.42
CA GLY A 69 5.87 -17.31 11.72
C GLY A 69 4.44 -17.00 12.16
N GLY A 70 3.45 -17.74 11.67
CA GLY A 70 2.07 -17.59 12.14
C GLY A 70 1.41 -16.27 11.77
N MET A 71 1.88 -15.59 10.74
CA MET A 71 1.36 -14.29 10.31
C MET A 71 0.10 -14.36 9.43
N VAL A 72 -0.37 -15.56 9.06
CA VAL A 72 -1.69 -15.68 8.44
C VAL A 72 -2.74 -15.54 9.54
N THR A 73 -3.47 -14.46 9.47
CA THR A 73 -4.61 -14.26 10.35
C THR A 73 -5.66 -15.31 10.03
N ALA A 74 -6.14 -16.02 11.04
CA ALA A 74 -7.24 -16.98 10.86
C ALA A 74 -8.50 -16.32 10.26
N ILE A 75 -8.52 -14.99 10.19
CA ILE A 75 -9.62 -14.18 9.66
C ILE A 75 -9.06 -12.95 8.94
N GLY A 76 -7.91 -13.06 8.30
CA GLY A 76 -7.41 -11.95 7.48
C GLY A 76 -8.09 -11.98 6.13
N GLY A 77 -8.59 -10.83 5.68
CA GLY A 77 -9.15 -10.76 4.34
C GLY A 77 -9.92 -9.49 4.07
N ILE A 78 -10.51 -9.46 2.89
CA ILE A 78 -11.33 -8.37 2.39
C ILE A 78 -12.77 -8.83 2.46
N LEU A 79 -13.58 -8.20 3.31
CA LEU A 79 -15.00 -8.50 3.48
C LEU A 79 -15.87 -7.59 2.60
N PRO A 80 -16.94 -8.10 2.01
CA PRO A 80 -17.88 -7.28 1.26
C PRO A 80 -18.69 -6.37 2.21
N CYS A 81 -18.99 -5.16 1.74
CA CYS A 81 -19.83 -4.16 2.41
C CYS A 81 -20.86 -3.61 1.43
N ASN A 82 -21.83 -2.84 1.91
CA ASN A 82 -22.85 -2.24 1.04
C ASN A 82 -22.29 -1.14 0.10
N ASP A 83 -21.13 -0.57 0.46
CA ASP A 83 -20.44 0.51 -0.26
C ASP A 83 -19.03 0.12 -0.74
N GLY A 84 -18.75 -1.19 -0.85
CA GLY A 84 -17.48 -1.71 -1.32
C GLY A 84 -16.91 -2.81 -0.42
N TYR A 85 -15.70 -2.65 0.06
CA TYR A 85 -14.99 -3.67 0.83
C TYR A 85 -14.25 -3.07 2.03
N VAL A 86 -14.09 -3.87 3.09
CA VAL A 86 -13.25 -3.56 4.25
C VAL A 86 -12.18 -4.65 4.43
N ALA A 87 -10.94 -4.24 4.64
CA ALA A 87 -9.85 -5.14 4.98
C ALA A 87 -9.75 -5.27 6.50
N ILE A 88 -9.77 -6.49 7.03
CA ILE A 88 -9.59 -6.78 8.45
C ILE A 88 -8.42 -7.73 8.67
N SER A 89 -7.70 -7.56 9.77
CA SER A 89 -6.54 -8.40 10.08
C SER A 89 -6.32 -8.56 11.59
N PRO A 90 -7.25 -9.18 12.33
CA PRO A 90 -7.01 -9.52 13.73
C PRO A 90 -5.95 -10.62 13.80
N ARG A 91 -4.77 -10.31 14.36
CA ARG A 91 -3.60 -11.20 14.36
C ARG A 91 -3.46 -12.03 15.64
N GLU A 92 -4.03 -11.54 16.73
CA GLU A 92 -3.94 -12.12 18.06
C GLU A 92 -5.32 -12.49 18.57
N ASP A 93 -5.42 -13.49 19.47
CA ASP A 93 -6.70 -13.91 20.04
C ASP A 93 -7.40 -12.76 20.76
N ALA A 94 -6.67 -11.89 21.46
CA ALA A 94 -7.25 -10.69 22.05
C ALA A 94 -7.84 -9.71 21.02
N GLN A 95 -7.30 -9.67 19.79
CA GLN A 95 -7.89 -8.87 18.70
C GLN A 95 -9.13 -9.58 18.12
N TRP A 96 -9.11 -10.90 18.08
CA TRP A 96 -10.28 -11.68 17.71
C TRP A 96 -11.45 -11.47 18.67
N GLU A 97 -11.22 -11.56 19.96
CA GLU A 97 -12.25 -11.31 20.98
C GLU A 97 -12.86 -9.90 20.85
N ARG A 98 -12.00 -8.89 20.61
CA ARG A 98 -12.48 -7.52 20.34
C ARG A 98 -13.26 -7.41 19.03
N TRP A 99 -12.86 -8.20 18.01
CA TRP A 99 -13.60 -8.25 16.75
C TRP A 99 -14.99 -8.86 16.94
N LEU A 100 -15.14 -9.89 17.73
CA LEU A 100 -16.45 -10.42 18.11
C LEU A 100 -17.35 -9.35 18.76
N GLN A 101 -16.78 -8.48 19.61
CA GLN A 101 -17.52 -7.34 20.19
C GLN A 101 -17.94 -6.32 19.14
N VAL A 102 -17.14 -6.09 18.09
CA VAL A 102 -17.56 -5.24 16.95
C VAL A 102 -18.77 -5.83 16.21
N MET A 103 -18.88 -7.15 16.22
CA MET A 103 -20.00 -7.91 15.62
C MET A 103 -21.14 -8.17 16.62
N ASP A 104 -21.17 -7.49 17.76
CA ASP A 104 -22.18 -7.67 18.83
C ASP A 104 -22.20 -9.10 19.39
N SER A 105 -21.04 -9.77 19.43
CA SER A 105 -20.81 -11.12 20.01
C SER A 105 -21.80 -12.18 19.50
N PRO A 106 -21.75 -12.51 18.21
CA PRO A 106 -22.73 -13.41 17.60
C PRO A 106 -22.65 -14.82 18.19
N GLU A 107 -23.79 -15.50 18.33
CA GLU A 107 -23.90 -16.82 18.97
C GLU A 107 -23.02 -17.89 18.33
N TRP A 108 -22.85 -17.85 16.99
CA TRP A 108 -22.01 -18.80 16.27
C TRP A 108 -20.52 -18.77 16.72
N ALA A 109 -20.05 -17.64 17.27
CA ALA A 109 -18.67 -17.49 17.76
C ALA A 109 -18.37 -18.41 18.96
N ASN A 110 -19.38 -18.87 19.68
CA ASN A 110 -19.25 -19.78 20.83
C ASN A 110 -19.04 -21.25 20.41
N GLN A 111 -19.14 -21.59 19.12
CA GLN A 111 -18.89 -22.94 18.63
C GLN A 111 -17.43 -23.34 18.86
N ASP A 112 -17.19 -24.57 19.33
CA ASP A 112 -15.85 -25.06 19.67
C ASP A 112 -14.85 -24.92 18.50
N ARG A 113 -15.33 -25.10 17.27
CA ARG A 113 -14.51 -24.95 16.05
C ARG A 113 -13.97 -23.55 15.80
N PHE A 114 -14.50 -22.51 16.47
CA PHE A 114 -14.02 -21.13 16.31
C PHE A 114 -13.27 -20.59 17.54
N LYS A 115 -13.18 -21.36 18.63
CA LYS A 115 -12.54 -20.92 19.87
C LYS A 115 -11.02 -20.76 19.72
N THR A 116 -10.37 -21.69 19.02
CA THR A 116 -8.92 -21.64 18.81
C THR A 116 -8.57 -21.06 17.46
N ARG A 117 -7.35 -20.57 17.34
CA ARG A 117 -6.82 -20.05 16.06
C ARG A 117 -6.79 -21.13 14.99
N GLU A 118 -6.33 -22.34 15.34
CA GLU A 118 -6.28 -23.48 14.46
C GLU A 118 -7.69 -23.88 13.99
N GLY A 119 -8.64 -23.92 14.92
CA GLY A 119 -10.04 -24.21 14.60
C GLY A 119 -10.63 -23.19 13.61
N ARG A 120 -10.33 -21.89 13.79
CA ARG A 120 -10.74 -20.84 12.85
C ARG A 120 -10.07 -20.99 11.48
N GLN A 121 -8.81 -21.39 11.44
CA GLN A 121 -8.11 -21.65 10.18
C GLN A 121 -8.69 -22.85 9.46
N ASP A 122 -9.00 -23.94 10.19
CA ASP A 122 -9.56 -25.15 9.63
C ASP A 122 -10.98 -24.96 9.07
N ASN A 123 -11.72 -24.04 9.65
CA ASN A 123 -13.07 -23.67 9.25
C ASN A 123 -13.14 -22.30 8.61
N TYR A 124 -12.07 -21.86 7.92
CA TYR A 124 -11.96 -20.52 7.38
C TYR A 124 -13.14 -20.14 6.46
N LYS A 125 -13.57 -21.04 5.59
CA LYS A 125 -14.65 -20.77 4.63
C LYS A 125 -15.97 -20.46 5.33
N ASP A 126 -16.36 -21.33 6.26
CA ASP A 126 -17.60 -21.13 7.03
C ASP A 126 -17.56 -19.83 7.84
N LEU A 127 -16.39 -19.56 8.44
CA LEU A 127 -16.18 -18.35 9.20
C LEU A 127 -16.25 -17.09 8.33
N TRP A 128 -15.66 -17.16 7.13
CA TRP A 128 -15.74 -16.09 6.13
C TRP A 128 -17.18 -15.81 5.71
N ASP A 129 -17.97 -16.83 5.44
CA ASP A 129 -19.35 -16.70 5.03
C ASP A 129 -20.18 -16.01 6.13
N LEU A 130 -20.04 -16.45 7.40
CA LEU A 130 -20.72 -15.85 8.57
C LEU A 130 -20.34 -14.37 8.78
N ILE A 131 -19.07 -14.04 8.65
CA ILE A 131 -18.62 -12.64 8.81
C ILE A 131 -19.08 -11.80 7.63
N SER A 132 -19.07 -12.35 6.42
CA SER A 132 -19.52 -11.66 5.20
C SER A 132 -21.02 -11.35 5.26
N GLU A 133 -21.83 -12.29 5.74
CA GLU A 133 -23.27 -12.07 5.97
C GLU A 133 -23.52 -10.89 6.93
N TRP A 134 -22.69 -10.76 7.97
CA TRP A 134 -22.78 -9.63 8.91
C TRP A 134 -22.35 -8.32 8.27
N SER A 135 -21.30 -8.30 7.41
CA SER A 135 -20.71 -7.08 6.88
C SER A 135 -21.41 -6.52 5.64
N ILE A 136 -22.04 -7.38 4.82
CA ILE A 136 -22.60 -7.02 3.51
C ILE A 136 -23.59 -5.85 3.53
N ASN A 137 -24.32 -5.66 4.63
CA ASN A 137 -25.30 -4.61 4.79
C ASN A 137 -24.79 -3.39 5.59
N LYS A 138 -23.48 -3.30 5.82
CA LYS A 138 -22.83 -2.23 6.59
C LYS A 138 -21.88 -1.43 5.74
N SER A 139 -21.64 -0.17 6.15
CA SER A 139 -20.64 0.68 5.49
C SER A 139 -19.22 0.23 5.87
N LYS A 140 -18.33 0.16 4.85
CA LYS A 140 -16.90 -0.11 5.03
C LYS A 140 -16.23 0.88 5.98
N PHE A 141 -16.65 2.14 5.98
CA PHE A 141 -16.12 3.18 6.86
C PHE A 141 -16.55 2.99 8.31
N ASP A 142 -17.80 2.59 8.53
CA ASP A 142 -18.31 2.32 9.88
C ASP A 142 -17.67 1.09 10.50
N ILE A 143 -17.50 0.03 9.73
CA ILE A 143 -16.77 -1.18 10.18
C ILE A 143 -15.33 -0.83 10.51
N ALA A 144 -14.64 -0.12 9.62
CA ALA A 144 -13.25 0.27 9.82
C ALA A 144 -13.09 1.11 11.09
N ARG A 145 -13.95 2.13 11.29
CA ARG A 145 -13.94 2.98 12.48
C ARG A 145 -14.13 2.16 13.75
N LYS A 146 -15.19 1.33 13.83
CA LYS A 146 -15.46 0.47 14.99
C LYS A 146 -14.30 -0.49 15.29
N GLY A 147 -13.67 -1.06 14.24
CA GLY A 147 -12.51 -1.92 14.38
C GLY A 147 -11.30 -1.16 14.95
N GLN A 148 -11.01 0.02 14.41
CA GLN A 148 -9.91 0.88 14.88
C GLN A 148 -10.13 1.37 16.32
N ASP A 149 -11.34 1.75 16.70
CA ASP A 149 -11.71 2.13 18.08
C ASP A 149 -11.44 0.99 19.08
N LYS A 150 -11.54 -0.26 18.63
CA LYS A 150 -11.19 -1.47 19.38
C LYS A 150 -9.72 -1.90 19.19
N ARG A 151 -8.87 -1.08 18.56
CA ARG A 151 -7.45 -1.38 18.27
C ARG A 151 -7.26 -2.67 17.47
N ILE A 152 -8.09 -2.85 16.46
CA ILE A 152 -8.00 -3.95 15.49
C ILE A 152 -7.51 -3.36 14.17
N PRO A 153 -6.53 -3.97 13.48
CA PRO A 153 -6.17 -3.59 12.13
C PRO A 153 -7.36 -3.78 11.19
N CYS A 154 -8.02 -2.68 10.85
CA CYS A 154 -9.23 -2.65 10.04
C CYS A 154 -9.24 -1.36 9.21
N PHE A 155 -9.39 -1.49 7.88
CA PHE A 155 -9.27 -0.36 6.96
C PHE A 155 -10.28 -0.49 5.83
N PRO A 156 -10.92 0.62 5.39
CA PRO A 156 -11.75 0.58 4.20
C PRO A 156 -10.86 0.31 2.97
N VAL A 157 -11.36 -0.45 2.01
CA VAL A 157 -10.76 -0.55 0.69
C VAL A 157 -11.27 0.65 -0.11
N ASN A 158 -10.43 1.66 -0.23
CA ASN A 158 -10.81 2.93 -0.84
C ASN A 158 -10.84 2.83 -2.37
N THR A 159 -11.86 3.41 -2.97
CA THR A 159 -11.91 3.74 -4.40
C THR A 159 -11.08 5.00 -4.67
N ILE A 160 -10.89 5.36 -5.94
CA ILE A 160 -10.22 6.62 -6.29
C ILE A 160 -11.05 7.82 -5.81
N GLU A 161 -12.40 7.75 -5.91
CA GLU A 161 -13.28 8.78 -5.38
C GLU A 161 -13.15 8.97 -3.88
N ASP A 162 -13.06 7.87 -3.12
CA ASP A 162 -12.82 7.91 -1.67
C ASP A 162 -11.50 8.64 -1.36
N LEU A 163 -10.42 8.34 -2.11
CA LEU A 163 -9.12 8.99 -1.92
C LEU A 163 -9.17 10.48 -2.26
N MET A 164 -9.88 10.87 -3.32
CA MET A 164 -10.00 12.28 -3.73
C MET A 164 -10.72 13.16 -2.70
N THR A 165 -11.54 12.55 -1.85
CA THR A 165 -12.30 13.21 -0.79
C THR A 165 -11.82 12.86 0.62
N ASP A 166 -10.74 12.07 0.74
CA ASP A 166 -10.19 11.66 2.04
C ASP A 166 -9.70 12.86 2.85
N LYS A 167 -10.24 13.01 4.07
CA LYS A 167 -9.97 14.15 4.95
C LYS A 167 -8.49 14.26 5.30
N HIS A 168 -7.80 13.13 5.53
CA HIS A 168 -6.39 13.13 5.87
C HIS A 168 -5.53 13.62 4.70
N LEU A 169 -5.82 13.16 3.46
CA LEU A 169 -5.12 13.62 2.27
C LEU A 169 -5.37 15.10 1.98
N LEU A 170 -6.61 15.57 2.20
CA LEU A 170 -6.96 17.00 2.06
C LEU A 170 -6.27 17.87 3.11
N GLU A 171 -6.31 17.51 4.40
CA GLU A 171 -5.63 18.22 5.48
C GLU A 171 -4.09 18.23 5.29
N ARG A 172 -3.54 17.18 4.71
CA ARG A 172 -2.12 17.14 4.35
C ARG A 172 -1.80 17.91 3.09
N GLU A 173 -2.79 18.48 2.39
CA GLU A 173 -2.59 19.18 1.11
C GLU A 173 -1.81 18.28 0.12
N PHE A 174 -2.20 16.99 0.06
CA PHE A 174 -1.50 16.02 -0.76
C PHE A 174 -1.72 16.25 -2.25
N PHE A 175 -2.94 16.65 -2.64
CA PHE A 175 -3.25 16.96 -4.03
C PHE A 175 -2.80 18.37 -4.39
N ILE A 176 -2.25 18.51 -5.58
CA ILE A 176 -1.89 19.80 -6.20
C ILE A 176 -2.76 20.04 -7.42
N GLU A 177 -3.12 21.28 -7.69
CA GLU A 177 -3.83 21.67 -8.91
C GLU A 177 -2.82 22.21 -9.93
N LEU A 178 -2.93 21.70 -11.17
CA LEU A 178 -2.10 22.16 -12.29
C LEU A 178 -3.03 22.48 -13.47
N ASP A 179 -2.78 23.64 -14.06
CA ASP A 179 -3.47 24.08 -15.28
C ASP A 179 -2.75 23.54 -16.50
N HIS A 180 -3.50 22.83 -17.33
CA HIS A 180 -3.00 22.31 -18.59
C HIS A 180 -3.71 22.99 -19.78
N PRO A 181 -2.99 23.42 -20.84
CA PRO A 181 -3.55 24.23 -21.92
C PRO A 181 -4.78 23.63 -22.63
N TYR A 182 -4.85 22.28 -22.70
CA TYR A 182 -5.92 21.58 -23.43
C TYR A 182 -7.02 21.00 -22.54
N VAL A 183 -6.70 20.66 -21.29
CA VAL A 183 -7.66 19.95 -20.40
C VAL A 183 -8.08 20.77 -19.17
N GLY A 184 -7.54 21.98 -19.03
CA GLY A 184 -7.87 22.86 -17.91
C GLY A 184 -7.20 22.44 -16.60
N SER A 185 -7.76 22.89 -15.48
CA SER A 185 -7.23 22.61 -14.14
C SER A 185 -7.61 21.20 -13.67
N LEU A 186 -6.61 20.43 -13.29
CA LEU A 186 -6.76 19.07 -12.77
C LEU A 186 -6.00 18.88 -11.45
N LYS A 187 -6.53 18.02 -10.59
CA LYS A 187 -5.85 17.60 -9.38
C LYS A 187 -4.89 16.45 -9.66
N TYR A 188 -3.65 16.63 -9.25
CA TYR A 188 -2.58 15.63 -9.36
C TYR A 188 -2.10 15.20 -7.97
N PRO A 189 -1.61 13.95 -7.82
CA PRO A 189 -0.90 13.56 -6.61
C PRO A 189 0.34 14.42 -6.42
N GLY A 190 0.53 14.94 -5.23
CA GLY A 190 1.75 15.62 -4.84
C GLY A 190 2.84 14.67 -4.35
N VAL A 191 3.87 15.22 -3.73
CA VAL A 191 4.94 14.42 -3.13
C VAL A 191 4.51 13.86 -1.77
N ALA A 192 4.92 12.63 -1.48
CA ALA A 192 4.55 11.94 -0.25
C ALA A 192 5.29 12.41 1.01
N TYR A 193 6.23 13.34 0.88
CA TYR A 193 7.04 13.89 1.98
C TYR A 193 6.87 15.39 2.12
N LYS A 194 7.12 15.91 3.33
CA LYS A 194 7.20 17.32 3.63
C LYS A 194 8.52 17.61 4.32
N LEU A 195 9.27 18.58 3.81
CA LEU A 195 10.52 19.03 4.42
C LEU A 195 10.24 20.27 5.26
N SER A 196 10.67 20.24 6.54
CA SER A 196 10.68 21.44 7.38
C SER A 196 11.71 22.44 6.84
N ASN A 197 11.37 23.71 6.92
CA ASN A 197 12.26 24.82 6.47
C ASN A 197 12.63 24.78 4.96
N ALA A 198 11.90 24.04 4.15
CA ALA A 198 12.03 24.07 2.70
C ALA A 198 10.76 24.67 2.06
N PRO A 199 10.88 25.31 0.89
CA PRO A 199 9.71 25.72 0.14
C PRO A 199 8.78 24.52 -0.10
N LYS A 200 7.45 24.74 -0.04
CA LYS A 200 6.52 23.71 -0.49
C LYS A 200 6.89 23.33 -1.93
N TYR A 201 7.04 22.04 -2.17
CA TYR A 201 7.19 21.56 -3.55
C TYR A 201 5.88 21.85 -4.30
N THR A 202 5.90 22.91 -5.06
CA THR A 202 4.81 23.26 -5.97
C THR A 202 5.35 23.06 -7.38
N ASN A 203 5.00 21.97 -8.01
CA ASN A 203 5.19 21.84 -9.45
C ASN A 203 4.25 22.87 -10.10
N LYS A 204 4.79 23.95 -10.63
CA LYS A 204 3.99 25.00 -11.27
C LYS A 204 3.71 24.72 -12.75
N PHE A 205 4.31 23.63 -13.27
CA PHE A 205 4.25 23.31 -14.69
C PHE A 205 3.46 22.02 -14.91
N SER A 206 2.46 22.09 -15.74
CA SER A 206 1.81 20.92 -16.31
C SER A 206 2.75 20.20 -17.30
N ALA A 207 2.34 19.02 -17.77
CA ALA A 207 3.05 18.38 -18.87
C ALA A 207 3.12 19.34 -20.09
N PRO A 208 4.28 19.46 -20.75
CA PRO A 208 4.42 20.34 -21.91
C PRO A 208 3.61 19.81 -23.08
N VAL A 209 3.11 20.73 -23.91
CA VAL A 209 2.50 20.35 -25.19
C VAL A 209 3.58 20.06 -26.23
N LEU A 210 3.21 19.35 -27.30
CA LEU A 210 4.15 18.97 -28.35
C LEU A 210 4.85 20.21 -28.94
N GLY A 211 6.19 20.21 -28.90
CA GLY A 211 7.03 21.29 -29.42
C GLY A 211 7.17 22.52 -28.53
N GLN A 212 6.57 22.55 -27.33
CA GLN A 212 6.59 23.72 -26.43
C GLN A 212 8.02 24.17 -26.10
N ASP A 213 8.92 23.24 -25.89
CA ASP A 213 10.28 23.51 -25.43
C ASP A 213 11.34 23.42 -26.57
N ASN A 214 10.91 23.37 -27.84
CA ASN A 214 11.84 23.27 -28.98
C ASN A 214 12.81 24.48 -29.07
N SER A 215 12.38 25.68 -28.68
CA SER A 215 13.28 26.85 -28.65
C SER A 215 14.40 26.67 -27.64
N MET A 216 14.09 26.18 -26.45
CA MET A 216 15.09 25.90 -25.41
C MET A 216 16.11 24.86 -25.88
N LEU A 217 15.65 23.80 -26.60
CA LEU A 217 16.56 22.82 -27.17
C LEU A 217 17.48 23.44 -28.24
N ALA A 218 16.96 24.34 -29.07
CA ALA A 218 17.74 25.03 -30.10
C ALA A 218 18.84 25.90 -29.48
N GLU A 219 18.53 26.61 -28.38
CA GLU A 219 19.52 27.41 -27.62
C GLU A 219 20.64 26.52 -27.05
N LEU A 220 20.28 25.39 -26.39
CA LEU A 220 21.23 24.45 -25.82
C LEU A 220 22.15 23.80 -26.88
N ILE A 221 21.62 23.49 -28.08
CA ILE A 221 22.42 22.92 -29.17
C ILE A 221 23.31 24.00 -29.80
N GLY A 222 22.85 25.28 -29.88
CA GLY A 222 23.65 26.40 -30.35
C GLY A 222 24.89 26.61 -29.50
N ASP A 223 24.75 26.59 -28.18
CA ASP A 223 25.86 26.73 -27.21
C ASP A 223 26.87 25.55 -27.25
N LEU A 224 26.50 24.40 -27.80
CA LEU A 224 27.40 23.25 -27.95
C LEU A 224 28.23 23.30 -29.25
N ASN A 225 27.95 24.23 -30.16
CA ASN A 225 28.64 24.38 -31.44
C ASN A 225 29.57 25.60 -31.46
N GLU A 226 29.69 26.36 -30.34
CA GLU A 226 30.70 27.35 -30.07
C GLU A 226 31.86 26.74 -29.22
#